data_079998505d1bcd6fc58572242ae7fbc7
#
_entry.id   079998505d1bcd6fc58572242ae7fbc7
#
_cell.length_a   1.000
_cell.length_b   1.000
_cell.length_c   1.000
_cell.angle_alpha   90.00
_cell.angle_beta   90.00
_cell.angle_gamma   90.00
#
_symmetry.space_group_name_H-M   'P 1'
#
loop_
_entity.id
_entity.type
_entity.pdbx_description
1 polymer ?
#
loop_
_entity_poly.entity_id
_entity_poly.type
_entity_poly.pdbx_seq_one_letter_code
_entity_poly.pdbx_strand_id
1 'polypeptide(L)'
;MRHLVHTGSYTSVAEDISLYEEALRVAVDLQDLTVPEASLILPFLDVSADIQRAKEQFGSIKYLFVVGIGGSSLGIEAVVAAFPYSTTAMLTVFDTLSVARIEHTLARIAAQAIPKDDIAVCIISKSGSTTETIANASLLLSKLEVHFGESLASRTMVITDKDSALDACAQTNGYTSFYIPHAVGGRFSVFSAVGVIPLSLLGIDVTALLSGVKETIDRTLKEGSDVVLKARAIASFHEHSITTLDTFVFDSRLFAYALWRRQLLAESLGKSEDVVGNKGIYGTLPTASHAGDLHSVAQLYLSG
;
A
#
# COMPACT_ATOMS: atom_id res chain seq x y z
N MET A 1 14.96 8.56 19.92
CA MET A 1 14.79 7.13 19.55
C MET A 1 16.03 6.71 18.74
N ARG A 2 16.78 5.70 19.13
CA ARG A 2 17.93 5.23 18.36
C ARG A 2 17.40 4.30 17.27
N HIS A 3 17.57 4.68 16.01
CA HIS A 3 17.27 3.78 14.90
C HIS A 3 18.12 2.52 15.02
N LEU A 4 17.53 1.37 14.77
CA LEU A 4 18.26 0.10 14.66
C LEU A 4 19.26 0.20 13.51
N VAL A 5 20.52 0.25 13.88
CA VAL A 5 21.65 0.26 12.95
C VAL A 5 22.33 -1.08 13.00
N HIS A 6 22.29 -1.77 11.88
CA HIS A 6 23.01 -3.03 11.74
C HIS A 6 24.49 -2.75 11.53
N THR A 7 25.33 -2.99 12.53
CA THR A 7 26.78 -3.05 12.40
C THR A 7 27.25 -4.48 12.63
N GLY A 8 27.33 -5.25 11.58
CA GLY A 8 28.32 -6.27 11.29
C GLY A 8 28.60 -7.44 12.25
N SER A 9 27.81 -7.75 13.29
CA SER A 9 27.89 -9.04 13.95
C SER A 9 26.53 -9.53 14.48
N TYR A 10 26.18 -10.77 14.21
CA TYR A 10 24.91 -11.39 14.58
C TYR A 10 24.58 -11.42 16.08
N THR A 11 25.58 -11.33 16.96
CA THR A 11 25.43 -11.30 18.41
C THR A 11 24.85 -9.99 18.91
N SER A 12 25.06 -8.86 18.20
CA SER A 12 24.49 -7.55 18.54
C SER A 12 23.02 -7.37 18.11
N VAL A 13 22.55 -8.15 17.12
CA VAL A 13 21.18 -8.04 16.58
C VAL A 13 20.11 -8.42 17.59
N ALA A 14 20.39 -9.35 18.52
CA ALA A 14 19.40 -9.79 19.50
C ALA A 14 19.09 -8.71 20.54
N GLU A 15 20.12 -8.00 21.03
CA GLU A 15 19.94 -6.90 22.01
C GLU A 15 19.28 -5.70 21.33
N ASP A 16 19.68 -5.36 20.11
CA ASP A 16 19.09 -4.27 19.34
C ASP A 16 17.63 -4.51 19.03
N ILE A 17 17.23 -5.77 18.75
CA ILE A 17 15.82 -6.12 18.51
C ILE A 17 14.98 -5.94 19.77
N SER A 18 15.45 -6.35 20.95
CA SER A 18 14.70 -6.22 22.21
C SER A 18 14.42 -4.75 22.54
N LEU A 19 15.42 -3.88 22.35
CA LEU A 19 15.27 -2.44 22.54
C LEU A 19 14.27 -1.81 21.53
N TYR A 20 14.30 -2.30 20.30
CA TYR A 20 13.36 -1.87 19.28
C TYR A 20 11.91 -2.32 19.58
N GLU A 21 11.74 -3.57 20.01
CA GLU A 21 10.44 -4.10 20.42
C GLU A 21 9.83 -3.29 21.59
N GLU A 22 10.64 -2.95 22.60
CA GLU A 22 10.21 -2.11 23.71
C GLU A 22 9.80 -0.70 23.26
N ALA A 23 10.64 -0.07 22.43
CA ALA A 23 10.35 1.25 21.88
C ALA A 23 9.06 1.26 21.03
N LEU A 24 8.85 0.19 20.25
CA LEU A 24 7.65 0.04 19.43
C LEU A 24 6.39 -0.18 20.29
N ARG A 25 6.48 -0.98 21.37
CA ARG A 25 5.36 -1.15 22.33
C ARG A 25 4.96 0.18 22.94
N VAL A 26 5.94 0.95 23.43
CA VAL A 26 5.69 2.29 23.99
C VAL A 26 5.04 3.21 22.95
N ALA A 27 5.52 3.19 21.71
CA ALA A 27 4.94 4.00 20.62
C ALA A 27 3.49 3.59 20.32
N VAL A 28 3.19 2.29 20.30
CA VAL A 28 1.81 1.77 20.10
C VAL A 28 0.91 2.18 21.27
N ASP A 29 1.37 2.06 22.52
CA ASP A 29 0.57 2.42 23.70
C ASP A 29 0.27 3.92 23.73
N LEU A 30 1.23 4.76 23.31
CA LEU A 30 1.06 6.22 23.23
C LEU A 30 0.37 6.68 21.93
N GLN A 31 0.14 5.77 20.96
CA GLN A 31 -0.32 6.09 19.62
C GLN A 31 0.51 7.20 18.94
N ASP A 32 1.83 7.14 19.12
CA ASP A 32 2.76 8.15 18.61
C ASP A 32 2.98 8.01 17.09
N LEU A 33 2.26 8.79 16.32
CA LEU A 33 2.37 8.83 14.86
C LEU A 33 3.54 9.68 14.34
N THR A 34 4.42 10.18 15.20
CA THR A 34 5.58 10.98 14.78
C THR A 34 6.84 10.14 14.61
N VAL A 35 6.80 8.88 15.03
CA VAL A 35 7.93 7.95 14.95
C VAL A 35 8.06 7.36 13.54
N PRO A 36 9.27 6.93 13.10
CA PRO A 36 9.48 6.30 11.81
C PRO A 36 8.64 5.02 11.59
N GLU A 37 8.31 4.33 12.68
CA GLU A 37 7.53 3.10 12.71
C GLU A 37 6.02 3.33 12.78
N ALA A 38 5.54 4.55 12.59
CA ALA A 38 4.13 4.93 12.68
C ALA A 38 3.18 4.00 11.89
N SER A 39 3.68 3.37 10.80
CA SER A 39 2.89 2.40 10.04
C SER A 39 2.44 1.17 10.84
N LEU A 40 3.18 0.78 11.87
CA LEU A 40 2.83 -0.34 12.75
C LEU A 40 1.80 0.05 13.81
N ILE A 41 1.61 1.35 14.02
CA ILE A 41 0.61 1.90 14.95
C ILE A 41 -0.76 2.01 14.28
N LEU A 42 -0.81 2.20 12.96
CA LEU A 42 -2.04 2.42 12.19
C LEU A 42 -3.17 1.42 12.50
N PRO A 43 -2.91 0.11 12.63
CA PRO A 43 -3.96 -0.86 12.92
C PRO A 43 -4.66 -0.64 14.27
N PHE A 44 -4.02 0.06 15.22
CA PHE A 44 -4.55 0.33 16.56
C PHE A 44 -5.39 1.61 16.62
N LEU A 45 -5.37 2.43 15.56
CA LEU A 45 -6.17 3.64 15.49
C LEU A 45 -7.64 3.33 15.23
N ASP A 46 -8.52 4.18 15.73
CA ASP A 46 -9.94 4.14 15.37
C ASP A 46 -10.15 4.83 14.01
N VAL A 47 -10.53 4.05 13.02
CA VAL A 47 -10.82 4.49 11.65
C VAL A 47 -12.31 4.51 11.34
N SER A 48 -13.16 4.22 12.33
CA SER A 48 -14.61 4.04 12.15
C SER A 48 -15.30 5.29 11.61
N ALA A 49 -14.93 6.45 12.10
CA ALA A 49 -15.51 7.73 11.67
C ALA A 49 -15.19 8.02 10.19
N ASP A 50 -13.97 7.79 9.73
CA ASP A 50 -13.59 7.99 8.32
C ASP A 50 -14.27 6.97 7.41
N ILE A 51 -14.36 5.72 7.82
CA ILE A 51 -15.11 4.66 7.08
C ILE A 51 -16.59 5.05 6.96
N GLN A 52 -17.20 5.49 8.07
CA GLN A 52 -18.60 5.89 8.07
C GLN A 52 -18.83 7.08 7.16
N ARG A 53 -17.99 8.12 7.25
CA ARG A 53 -18.05 9.29 6.37
C ARG A 53 -17.94 8.92 4.88
N ALA A 54 -17.02 7.99 4.54
CA ALA A 54 -16.90 7.50 3.18
C ALA A 54 -18.17 6.75 2.72
N LYS A 55 -18.71 5.86 3.55
CA LYS A 55 -19.93 5.11 3.22
C LYS A 55 -21.16 6.02 3.10
N GLU A 56 -21.29 7.05 3.94
CA GLU A 56 -22.35 8.03 3.85
C GLU A 56 -22.25 8.85 2.56
N GLN A 57 -21.04 9.29 2.17
CA GLN A 57 -20.79 10.09 0.99
C GLN A 57 -20.98 9.31 -0.31
N PHE A 58 -20.46 8.10 -0.39
CA PHE A 58 -20.39 7.33 -1.64
C PHE A 58 -21.48 6.27 -1.77
N GLY A 59 -22.08 5.84 -0.65
CA GLY A 59 -23.10 4.81 -0.63
C GLY A 59 -22.61 3.45 -1.14
N SER A 60 -23.52 2.68 -1.70
CA SER A 60 -23.19 1.41 -2.34
C SER A 60 -22.74 1.67 -3.79
N ILE A 61 -21.47 1.48 -4.06
CA ILE A 61 -20.88 1.59 -5.40
C ILE A 61 -20.75 0.21 -6.05
N LYS A 62 -20.62 0.18 -7.38
CA LYS A 62 -20.28 -1.01 -8.16
C LYS A 62 -18.89 -0.93 -8.77
N TYR A 63 -18.36 0.27 -8.92
CA TYR A 63 -17.04 0.52 -9.53
C TYR A 63 -16.25 1.53 -8.70
N LEU A 64 -15.07 1.12 -8.25
CA LEU A 64 -14.11 2.02 -7.63
C LEU A 64 -12.91 2.20 -8.57
N PHE A 65 -12.67 3.43 -8.97
CA PHE A 65 -11.50 3.83 -9.75
C PHE A 65 -10.45 4.41 -8.83
N VAL A 66 -9.34 3.71 -8.65
CA VAL A 66 -8.20 4.20 -7.88
C VAL A 66 -7.16 4.76 -8.84
N VAL A 67 -6.80 6.03 -8.65
CA VAL A 67 -5.74 6.70 -9.40
C VAL A 67 -4.57 6.93 -8.45
N GLY A 68 -3.53 6.13 -8.59
CA GLY A 68 -2.36 6.15 -7.70
C GLY A 68 -1.36 5.09 -8.09
N ILE A 69 -0.09 5.30 -7.77
CA ILE A 69 1.02 4.43 -8.18
C ILE A 69 1.78 3.90 -6.96
N GLY A 70 2.33 2.72 -7.08
CA GLY A 70 3.17 2.10 -6.05
C GLY A 70 2.43 1.91 -4.72
N GLY A 71 2.90 2.52 -3.63
CA GLY A 71 2.27 2.43 -2.32
C GLY A 71 0.83 2.95 -2.25
N SER A 72 0.39 3.72 -3.25
CA SER A 72 -0.98 4.22 -3.34
C SER A 72 -1.97 3.20 -3.94
N SER A 73 -1.49 2.08 -4.51
CA SER A 73 -2.35 1.06 -5.12
C SER A 73 -2.01 -0.36 -4.71
N LEU A 74 -0.72 -0.73 -4.66
CA LEU A 74 -0.28 -2.13 -4.51
C LEU A 74 -0.81 -2.81 -3.25
N GLY A 75 -0.92 -2.10 -2.13
CA GLY A 75 -1.49 -2.65 -0.90
C GLY A 75 -2.98 -2.96 -1.03
N ILE A 76 -3.74 -2.09 -1.71
CA ILE A 76 -5.16 -2.29 -2.01
C ILE A 76 -5.33 -3.52 -2.91
N GLU A 77 -4.55 -3.58 -3.99
CA GLU A 77 -4.57 -4.67 -4.96
C GLU A 77 -4.22 -6.01 -4.31
N ALA A 78 -3.24 -6.02 -3.39
CA ALA A 78 -2.85 -7.21 -2.65
C ALA A 78 -4.00 -7.77 -1.80
N VAL A 79 -4.71 -6.90 -1.07
CA VAL A 79 -5.86 -7.32 -0.25
C VAL A 79 -7.02 -7.79 -1.13
N VAL A 80 -7.38 -7.03 -2.17
CA VAL A 80 -8.48 -7.39 -3.08
C VAL A 80 -8.21 -8.72 -3.79
N ALA A 81 -6.98 -8.94 -4.27
CA ALA A 81 -6.61 -10.19 -4.92
C ALA A 81 -6.63 -11.38 -3.95
N ALA A 82 -6.25 -11.18 -2.69
CA ALA A 82 -6.28 -12.24 -1.67
C ALA A 82 -7.73 -12.64 -1.30
N PHE A 83 -8.67 -11.71 -1.37
CA PHE A 83 -10.07 -11.91 -0.98
C PHE A 83 -11.07 -11.60 -2.12
N PRO A 84 -10.94 -12.24 -3.30
CA PRO A 84 -11.71 -11.88 -4.50
C PRO A 84 -13.22 -12.09 -4.36
N TYR A 85 -13.65 -12.95 -3.44
CA TYR A 85 -15.06 -13.26 -3.20
C TYR A 85 -15.69 -12.40 -2.10
N SER A 86 -14.93 -11.53 -1.46
CA SER A 86 -15.38 -10.63 -0.41
C SER A 86 -15.71 -9.23 -0.91
N THR A 87 -15.40 -8.93 -2.18
CA THR A 87 -15.68 -7.63 -2.77
C THR A 87 -17.10 -7.54 -3.32
N THR A 88 -17.77 -6.41 -3.08
CA THR A 88 -19.10 -6.09 -3.62
C THR A 88 -19.04 -5.12 -4.80
N ALA A 89 -17.86 -4.54 -5.05
CA ALA A 89 -17.61 -3.60 -6.14
C ALA A 89 -16.33 -3.99 -6.90
N MET A 90 -16.24 -3.59 -8.16
CA MET A 90 -15.09 -3.82 -9.03
C MET A 90 -14.04 -2.72 -8.85
N LEU A 91 -12.82 -3.12 -8.56
CA LEU A 91 -11.66 -2.23 -8.54
C LEU A 91 -11.07 -2.08 -9.95
N THR A 92 -10.78 -0.83 -10.34
CA THR A 92 -9.91 -0.52 -11.49
C THR A 92 -8.85 0.47 -11.04
N VAL A 93 -7.57 0.11 -11.21
CA VAL A 93 -6.44 0.94 -10.81
C VAL A 93 -5.81 1.61 -12.04
N PHE A 94 -5.54 2.91 -11.94
CA PHE A 94 -4.81 3.70 -12.93
C PHE A 94 -3.46 4.11 -12.33
N ASP A 95 -2.49 3.22 -12.43
CA ASP A 95 -1.13 3.32 -11.88
C ASP A 95 -0.08 3.70 -12.92
N THR A 96 -0.43 3.66 -14.18
CA THR A 96 0.46 4.00 -15.30
C THR A 96 -0.24 4.94 -16.28
N LEU A 97 0.55 5.76 -16.99
CA LEU A 97 0.02 6.65 -18.01
C LEU A 97 -0.44 5.82 -19.22
N SER A 98 -1.75 5.65 -19.34
CA SER A 98 -2.36 4.90 -20.45
C SER A 98 -3.70 5.49 -20.85
N VAL A 99 -3.69 6.34 -21.86
CA VAL A 99 -4.90 6.89 -22.48
C VAL A 99 -5.82 5.76 -22.95
N ALA A 100 -5.27 4.73 -23.58
CA ALA A 100 -6.04 3.59 -24.07
C ALA A 100 -6.80 2.85 -22.97
N ARG A 101 -6.21 2.71 -21.77
CA ARG A 101 -6.88 2.09 -20.60
C ARG A 101 -8.06 2.94 -20.12
N ILE A 102 -7.90 4.26 -20.07
CA ILE A 102 -8.97 5.19 -19.70
C ILE A 102 -10.10 5.12 -20.75
N GLU A 103 -9.77 5.19 -22.04
CA GLU A 103 -10.76 5.10 -23.12
C GLU A 103 -11.50 3.77 -23.14
N HIS A 104 -10.79 2.65 -22.92
CA HIS A 104 -11.43 1.34 -22.80
C HIS A 104 -12.39 1.28 -21.60
N THR A 105 -12.02 1.87 -20.47
CA THR A 105 -12.89 1.94 -19.28
C THR A 105 -14.14 2.75 -19.57
N LEU A 106 -14.02 3.90 -20.24
CA LEU A 106 -15.16 4.75 -20.63
C LEU A 106 -16.06 4.03 -21.65
N ALA A 107 -15.49 3.36 -22.64
CA ALA A 107 -16.27 2.57 -23.59
C ALA A 107 -17.09 1.47 -22.89
N ARG A 108 -16.53 0.83 -21.86
CA ARG A 108 -17.26 -0.15 -21.05
C ARG A 108 -18.37 0.51 -20.22
N ILE A 109 -18.12 1.66 -19.60
CA ILE A 109 -19.13 2.44 -18.86
C ILE A 109 -20.31 2.76 -19.79
N ALA A 110 -20.03 3.28 -21.00
CA ALA A 110 -21.03 3.61 -21.99
C ALA A 110 -21.81 2.37 -22.48
N ALA A 111 -21.11 1.30 -22.84
CA ALA A 111 -21.72 0.07 -23.35
C ALA A 111 -22.64 -0.64 -22.34
N GLN A 112 -22.32 -0.54 -21.06
CA GLN A 112 -23.09 -1.12 -19.95
C GLN A 112 -24.08 -0.15 -19.33
N ALA A 113 -24.14 1.09 -19.82
CA ALA A 113 -24.99 2.18 -19.28
C ALA A 113 -24.83 2.33 -17.76
N ILE A 114 -23.59 2.34 -17.28
CA ILE A 114 -23.27 2.40 -15.84
C ILE A 114 -23.65 3.79 -15.32
N PRO A 115 -24.54 3.91 -14.31
CA PRO A 115 -24.91 5.18 -13.73
C PRO A 115 -23.73 5.84 -13.01
N LYS A 116 -23.69 7.17 -12.98
CA LYS A 116 -22.70 7.93 -12.22
C LYS A 116 -22.64 7.52 -10.75
N ASP A 117 -23.80 7.28 -10.14
CA ASP A 117 -23.89 6.94 -8.72
C ASP A 117 -23.31 5.55 -8.36
N ASP A 118 -23.17 4.67 -9.34
CA ASP A 118 -22.49 3.39 -9.17
C ASP A 118 -20.95 3.52 -9.16
N ILE A 119 -20.38 4.70 -9.44
CA ILE A 119 -18.96 4.95 -9.57
C ILE A 119 -18.45 5.80 -8.40
N ALA A 120 -17.25 5.50 -7.90
CA ALA A 120 -16.45 6.40 -7.10
C ALA A 120 -15.03 6.48 -7.67
N VAL A 121 -14.44 7.69 -7.61
CA VAL A 121 -13.04 7.95 -8.01
C VAL A 121 -12.24 8.29 -6.76
N CYS A 122 -11.14 7.56 -6.54
CA CYS A 122 -10.24 7.76 -5.42
C CYS A 122 -8.85 8.12 -5.93
N ILE A 123 -8.43 9.36 -5.72
CA ILE A 123 -7.11 9.87 -6.15
C ILE A 123 -6.18 9.82 -4.95
N ILE A 124 -5.09 9.06 -5.05
CA ILE A 124 -4.18 8.80 -3.94
C ILE A 124 -2.78 9.26 -4.30
N SER A 125 -2.30 10.30 -3.62
CA SER A 125 -0.91 10.77 -3.70
C SER A 125 -0.52 11.42 -2.39
N LYS A 126 0.43 10.81 -1.65
CA LYS A 126 0.87 11.36 -0.37
C LYS A 126 1.39 12.79 -0.51
N SER A 127 2.33 13.03 -1.41
CA SER A 127 2.89 14.37 -1.66
C SER A 127 1.90 15.33 -2.33
N GLY A 128 0.83 14.81 -2.94
CA GLY A 128 -0.10 15.58 -3.75
C GLY A 128 0.47 16.09 -5.07
N SER A 129 1.67 15.64 -5.47
CA SER A 129 2.39 16.16 -6.64
C SER A 129 2.92 15.08 -7.59
N THR A 130 2.55 13.81 -7.40
CA THR A 130 2.98 12.72 -8.27
C THR A 130 2.44 12.94 -9.68
N THR A 131 3.32 13.17 -10.64
CA THR A 131 2.98 13.59 -12.00
C THR A 131 2.03 12.62 -12.69
N GLU A 132 2.29 11.32 -12.60
CA GLU A 132 1.47 10.27 -13.21
C GLU A 132 0.07 10.23 -12.60
N THR A 133 -0.04 10.38 -11.29
CA THR A 133 -1.34 10.42 -10.59
C THR A 133 -2.15 11.64 -11.02
N ILE A 134 -1.53 12.81 -11.06
CA ILE A 134 -2.22 14.06 -11.46
C ILE A 134 -2.67 13.98 -12.92
N ALA A 135 -1.80 13.52 -13.83
CA ALA A 135 -2.13 13.40 -15.24
C ALA A 135 -3.29 12.40 -15.48
N ASN A 136 -3.22 11.21 -14.87
CA ASN A 136 -4.28 10.22 -14.98
C ASN A 136 -5.60 10.72 -14.36
N ALA A 137 -5.55 11.36 -13.19
CA ALA A 137 -6.74 11.89 -12.52
C ALA A 137 -7.41 12.98 -13.38
N SER A 138 -6.65 13.94 -13.87
CA SER A 138 -7.16 15.02 -14.71
C SER A 138 -7.82 14.49 -15.98
N LEU A 139 -7.18 13.53 -16.66
CA LEU A 139 -7.71 12.93 -17.88
C LEU A 139 -8.97 12.11 -17.60
N LEU A 140 -8.92 11.24 -16.57
CA LEU A 140 -10.05 10.37 -16.21
C LEU A 140 -11.28 11.20 -15.81
N LEU A 141 -11.12 12.19 -14.92
CA LEU A 141 -12.23 13.04 -14.47
C LEU A 141 -12.80 13.84 -15.63
N SER A 142 -11.96 14.52 -16.42
CA SER A 142 -12.43 15.28 -17.60
C SER A 142 -13.26 14.42 -18.56
N LYS A 143 -12.80 13.20 -18.84
CA LYS A 143 -13.52 12.28 -19.73
C LYS A 143 -14.82 11.76 -19.12
N LEU A 144 -14.86 11.46 -17.81
CA LEU A 144 -16.07 11.03 -17.10
C LEU A 144 -17.09 12.16 -17.04
N GLU A 145 -16.67 13.39 -16.77
CA GLU A 145 -17.56 14.57 -16.74
C GLU A 145 -18.17 14.86 -18.11
N VAL A 146 -17.39 14.74 -19.18
CA VAL A 146 -17.92 14.81 -20.56
C VAL A 146 -18.94 13.69 -20.82
N HIS A 147 -18.66 12.46 -20.38
CA HIS A 147 -19.55 11.33 -20.58
C HIS A 147 -20.89 11.49 -19.85
N PHE A 148 -20.87 11.94 -18.59
CA PHE A 148 -22.09 12.12 -17.79
C PHE A 148 -22.77 13.48 -18.00
N GLY A 149 -22.09 14.44 -18.62
CA GLY A 149 -22.61 15.82 -18.81
C GLY A 149 -22.70 16.63 -17.51
N GLU A 150 -22.04 16.18 -16.44
CA GLU A 150 -22.07 16.83 -15.13
C GLU A 150 -20.79 16.54 -14.33
N SER A 151 -20.55 17.35 -13.29
CA SER A 151 -19.38 17.20 -12.41
C SER A 151 -19.40 15.89 -11.62
N LEU A 152 -18.20 15.31 -11.47
CA LEU A 152 -17.94 14.13 -10.61
C LEU A 152 -17.49 14.51 -9.19
N ALA A 153 -17.60 15.78 -8.78
CA ALA A 153 -17.10 16.22 -7.48
C ALA A 153 -17.68 15.41 -6.31
N SER A 154 -18.98 15.16 -6.29
CA SER A 154 -19.65 14.35 -5.26
C SER A 154 -19.27 12.85 -5.28
N ARG A 155 -18.65 12.38 -6.36
CA ARG A 155 -18.21 11.00 -6.55
C ARG A 155 -16.69 10.85 -6.53
N THR A 156 -15.95 11.95 -6.17
CA THR A 156 -14.49 11.99 -6.13
C THR A 156 -14.00 12.20 -4.70
N MET A 157 -13.04 11.40 -4.30
CA MET A 157 -12.28 11.59 -3.07
C MET A 157 -10.79 11.69 -3.37
N VAL A 158 -10.07 12.37 -2.49
CA VAL A 158 -8.61 12.38 -2.46
C VAL A 158 -8.08 11.83 -1.14
N ILE A 159 -6.97 11.12 -1.20
CA ILE A 159 -6.24 10.63 -0.01
C ILE A 159 -4.81 11.13 -0.14
N THR A 160 -4.42 12.03 0.76
CA THR A 160 -3.17 12.79 0.63
C THR A 160 -2.67 13.28 2.00
N ASP A 161 -1.49 13.90 2.05
CA ASP A 161 -1.08 14.66 3.22
C ASP A 161 -1.95 15.92 3.34
N LYS A 162 -2.29 16.28 4.58
CA LYS A 162 -3.01 17.51 4.86
C LYS A 162 -2.20 18.71 4.35
N ASP A 163 -2.88 19.71 3.82
CA ASP A 163 -2.30 20.93 3.27
C ASP A 163 -1.39 20.72 2.04
N SER A 164 -1.46 19.54 1.40
CA SER A 164 -0.78 19.28 0.14
C SER A 164 -1.45 20.01 -1.05
N ALA A 165 -0.76 20.07 -2.18
CA ALA A 165 -1.35 20.63 -3.41
C ALA A 165 -2.63 19.89 -3.85
N LEU A 166 -2.69 18.57 -3.65
CA LEU A 166 -3.87 17.78 -3.96
C LEU A 166 -5.02 18.05 -2.98
N ASP A 167 -4.72 18.32 -1.70
CA ASP A 167 -5.73 18.73 -0.72
C ASP A 167 -6.32 20.10 -1.06
N ALA A 168 -5.50 21.08 -1.42
CA ALA A 168 -5.97 22.38 -1.90
C ALA A 168 -6.84 22.25 -3.17
N CYS A 169 -6.46 21.38 -4.10
CA CYS A 169 -7.24 21.06 -5.28
C CYS A 169 -8.60 20.45 -4.90
N ALA A 170 -8.63 19.53 -3.94
CA ALA A 170 -9.85 18.91 -3.45
C ALA A 170 -10.81 19.92 -2.84
N GLN A 171 -10.31 20.82 -2.00
CA GLN A 171 -11.12 21.89 -1.40
C GLN A 171 -11.72 22.82 -2.47
N THR A 172 -10.94 23.18 -3.48
CA THR A 172 -11.39 24.05 -4.58
C THR A 172 -12.47 23.39 -5.43
N ASN A 173 -12.38 22.08 -5.66
CA ASN A 173 -13.29 21.34 -6.54
C ASN A 173 -14.43 20.63 -5.78
N GLY A 174 -14.49 20.72 -4.46
CA GLY A 174 -15.52 20.07 -3.64
C GLY A 174 -15.37 18.55 -3.55
N TYR A 175 -14.14 18.02 -3.66
CA TYR A 175 -13.86 16.60 -3.43
C TYR A 175 -13.77 16.31 -1.94
N THR A 176 -14.05 15.06 -1.56
CA THR A 176 -13.91 14.61 -0.16
C THR A 176 -12.45 14.26 0.14
N SER A 177 -11.83 14.91 1.13
CA SER A 177 -10.44 14.63 1.53
C SER A 177 -10.36 13.66 2.70
N PHE A 178 -9.41 12.70 2.61
CA PHE A 178 -8.93 11.88 3.71
C PHE A 178 -7.41 12.03 3.82
N TYR A 179 -6.87 11.87 5.04
CA TYR A 179 -5.48 12.23 5.29
C TYR A 179 -4.63 11.04 5.70
N ILE A 180 -3.35 11.11 5.30
CA ILE A 180 -2.31 10.13 5.64
C ILE A 180 -1.48 10.72 6.78
N PRO A 181 -1.19 9.99 7.87
CA PRO A 181 -0.26 10.48 8.88
C PRO A 181 1.12 10.76 8.27
N HIS A 182 1.69 11.93 8.57
CA HIS A 182 2.89 12.45 7.89
C HIS A 182 4.08 11.50 7.93
N ALA A 183 4.35 10.83 9.07
CA ALA A 183 5.46 9.89 9.21
C ALA A 183 5.26 8.56 8.45
N VAL A 184 4.03 8.26 7.99
CA VAL A 184 3.75 7.01 7.28
C VAL A 184 4.25 7.11 5.84
N GLY A 185 5.25 6.30 5.49
CA GLY A 185 5.74 6.18 4.12
C GLY A 185 4.73 5.53 3.17
N GLY A 186 4.73 5.93 1.88
CA GLY A 186 3.77 5.44 0.88
C GLY A 186 3.66 3.92 0.82
N ARG A 187 4.79 3.21 0.78
CA ARG A 187 4.81 1.73 0.74
C ARG A 187 4.22 1.04 1.98
N PHE A 188 4.11 1.75 3.11
CA PHE A 188 3.58 1.25 4.38
C PHE A 188 2.14 1.69 4.66
N SER A 189 1.47 2.38 3.73
CA SER A 189 0.25 3.14 3.99
C SER A 189 -1.06 2.32 3.91
N VAL A 190 -1.03 1.03 3.58
CA VAL A 190 -2.24 0.22 3.36
C VAL A 190 -3.21 0.20 4.56
N PHE A 191 -2.73 0.35 5.79
CA PHE A 191 -3.57 0.42 6.99
C PHE A 191 -3.89 1.86 7.42
N SER A 192 -3.51 2.87 6.63
CA SER A 192 -4.03 4.25 6.73
C SER A 192 -5.28 4.42 5.87
N ALA A 193 -5.77 5.65 5.76
CA ALA A 193 -6.86 6.00 4.84
C ALA A 193 -6.63 5.47 3.40
N VAL A 194 -5.35 5.33 2.96
CA VAL A 194 -4.98 4.82 1.63
C VAL A 194 -5.59 3.46 1.31
N GLY A 195 -5.57 2.52 2.26
CA GLY A 195 -6.18 1.22 2.05
C GLY A 195 -7.54 1.09 2.73
N VAL A 196 -7.67 1.59 3.97
CA VAL A 196 -8.88 1.40 4.78
C VAL A 196 -10.13 1.93 4.07
N ILE A 197 -10.07 3.13 3.48
CA ILE A 197 -11.23 3.74 2.82
C ILE A 197 -11.61 2.99 1.53
N PRO A 198 -10.72 2.79 0.54
CA PRO A 198 -11.04 2.03 -0.66
C PRO A 198 -11.52 0.61 -0.36
N LEU A 199 -10.85 -0.12 0.54
CA LEU A 199 -11.22 -1.49 0.90
C LEU A 199 -12.61 -1.56 1.54
N SER A 200 -12.97 -0.59 2.39
CA SER A 200 -14.30 -0.53 2.99
C SER A 200 -15.40 -0.29 1.96
N LEU A 201 -15.16 0.56 0.96
CA LEU A 201 -16.09 0.82 -0.15
C LEU A 201 -16.18 -0.38 -1.11
N LEU A 202 -15.13 -1.18 -1.23
CA LEU A 202 -15.13 -2.42 -1.98
C LEU A 202 -15.84 -3.57 -1.25
N GLY A 203 -16.27 -3.38 0.00
CA GLY A 203 -16.98 -4.40 0.78
C GLY A 203 -16.09 -5.29 1.64
N ILE A 204 -14.78 -5.05 1.68
CA ILE A 204 -13.88 -5.79 2.57
C ILE A 204 -14.19 -5.45 4.04
N ASP A 205 -14.25 -6.45 4.89
CA ASP A 205 -14.33 -6.27 6.34
C ASP A 205 -13.00 -5.74 6.89
N VAL A 206 -12.87 -4.41 6.91
CA VAL A 206 -11.67 -3.72 7.40
C VAL A 206 -11.44 -3.98 8.89
N THR A 207 -12.51 -4.17 9.68
CA THR A 207 -12.37 -4.45 11.11
C THR A 207 -11.71 -5.82 11.33
N ALA A 208 -12.15 -6.83 10.62
CA ALA A 208 -11.54 -8.15 10.66
C ALA A 208 -10.10 -8.13 10.14
N LEU A 209 -9.84 -7.37 9.05
CA LEU A 209 -8.49 -7.19 8.50
C LEU A 209 -7.54 -6.56 9.55
N LEU A 210 -7.93 -5.45 10.16
CA LEU A 210 -7.12 -4.77 11.17
C LEU A 210 -6.94 -5.61 12.44
N SER A 211 -7.95 -6.40 12.84
CA SER A 211 -7.81 -7.33 13.95
C SER A 211 -6.73 -8.38 13.69
N GLY A 212 -6.70 -8.98 12.50
CA GLY A 212 -5.64 -9.93 12.12
C GLY A 212 -4.24 -9.30 12.07
N VAL A 213 -4.16 -8.03 11.68
CA VAL A 213 -2.88 -7.29 11.70
C VAL A 213 -2.41 -7.03 13.12
N LYS A 214 -3.30 -6.59 14.03
CA LYS A 214 -2.98 -6.41 15.48
C LYS A 214 -2.44 -7.70 16.08
N GLU A 215 -3.14 -8.81 15.89
CA GLU A 215 -2.68 -10.12 16.36
C GLU A 215 -1.31 -10.51 15.79
N THR A 216 -1.05 -10.17 14.53
CA THR A 216 0.25 -10.42 13.90
C THR A 216 1.36 -9.57 14.50
N ILE A 217 1.09 -8.27 14.75
CA ILE A 217 2.04 -7.37 15.42
C ILE A 217 2.35 -7.88 16.83
N ASP A 218 1.33 -8.23 17.61
CA ASP A 218 1.49 -8.77 18.98
C ASP A 218 2.33 -10.05 18.99
N ARG A 219 2.18 -10.91 17.98
CA ARG A 219 3.02 -12.11 17.84
C ARG A 219 4.44 -11.76 17.41
N THR A 220 4.60 -10.75 16.54
CA THR A 220 5.91 -10.30 16.04
C THR A 220 6.76 -9.69 17.14
N LEU A 221 6.12 -9.00 18.09
CA LEU A 221 6.79 -8.38 19.23
C LEU A 221 7.16 -9.36 20.35
N LYS A 222 7.00 -10.66 20.13
CA LYS A 222 7.43 -11.71 21.06
C LYS A 222 8.77 -12.27 20.61
N GLU A 223 9.64 -12.54 21.58
CA GLU A 223 10.95 -13.14 21.34
C GLU A 223 10.82 -14.44 20.51
N GLY A 224 11.71 -14.59 19.52
CA GLY A 224 11.74 -15.75 18.64
C GLY A 224 10.63 -15.79 17.59
N SER A 225 9.96 -14.68 17.32
CA SER A 225 8.91 -14.62 16.29
C SER A 225 9.44 -15.00 14.90
N ASP A 226 8.57 -15.59 14.08
CA ASP A 226 8.88 -15.94 12.68
C ASP A 226 9.35 -14.73 11.85
N VAL A 227 8.85 -13.54 12.16
CA VAL A 227 9.23 -12.30 11.46
C VAL A 227 10.68 -11.93 11.75
N VAL A 228 11.09 -12.01 13.02
CA VAL A 228 12.48 -11.77 13.44
C VAL A 228 13.39 -12.81 12.83
N LEU A 229 13.03 -14.09 12.85
CA LEU A 229 13.82 -15.16 12.22
C LEU A 229 13.99 -14.94 10.72
N LYS A 230 12.94 -14.52 10.01
CA LYS A 230 13.02 -14.18 8.57
C LYS A 230 13.88 -12.95 8.31
N ALA A 231 13.78 -11.92 9.15
CA ALA A 231 14.63 -10.73 9.02
C ALA A 231 16.12 -11.08 9.20
N ARG A 232 16.46 -11.91 10.19
CA ARG A 232 17.81 -12.43 10.39
C ARG A 232 18.32 -13.25 9.20
N ALA A 233 17.47 -14.13 8.64
CA ALA A 233 17.83 -14.91 7.46
C ALA A 233 18.13 -14.01 6.25
N ILE A 234 17.31 -12.98 6.00
CA ILE A 234 17.56 -12.02 4.92
C ILE A 234 18.86 -11.25 5.16
N ALA A 235 19.13 -10.81 6.39
CA ALA A 235 20.38 -10.15 6.73
C ALA A 235 21.59 -11.07 6.47
N SER A 236 21.50 -12.38 6.82
CA SER A 236 22.60 -13.33 6.55
C SER A 236 22.88 -13.54 5.07
N PHE A 237 21.87 -13.44 4.22
CA PHE A 237 22.07 -13.56 2.78
C PHE A 237 22.99 -12.46 2.23
N HIS A 238 22.90 -11.25 2.77
CA HIS A 238 23.80 -10.16 2.39
C HIS A 238 25.27 -10.47 2.74
N GLU A 239 25.50 -11.03 3.92
CA GLU A 239 26.88 -11.42 4.35
C GLU A 239 27.47 -12.50 3.43
N HIS A 240 26.63 -13.34 2.85
CA HIS A 240 27.03 -14.39 1.90
C HIS A 240 26.95 -13.95 0.43
N SER A 241 26.85 -12.63 0.18
CA SER A 241 26.75 -12.04 -1.18
C SER A 241 25.55 -12.54 -1.99
N ILE A 242 24.49 -13.02 -1.33
CA ILE A 242 23.23 -13.37 -1.97
C ILE A 242 22.42 -12.10 -2.11
N THR A 243 22.31 -11.59 -3.35
CA THR A 243 21.71 -10.27 -3.65
C THR A 243 20.33 -10.37 -4.25
N THR A 244 19.80 -11.55 -4.54
CA THR A 244 18.47 -11.74 -5.09
C THR A 244 17.56 -12.45 -4.08
N LEU A 245 16.40 -11.88 -3.83
CA LEU A 245 15.37 -12.45 -2.96
C LEU A 245 14.06 -12.58 -3.72
N ASP A 246 13.71 -13.79 -4.12
CA ASP A 246 12.45 -14.04 -4.81
C ASP A 246 11.30 -14.33 -3.82
N THR A 247 10.16 -13.69 -4.07
CA THR A 247 8.90 -14.02 -3.40
C THR A 247 8.09 -14.89 -4.33
N PHE A 248 8.25 -16.20 -4.19
CA PHE A 248 7.53 -17.17 -5.00
C PHE A 248 6.20 -17.55 -4.36
N VAL A 249 5.11 -17.42 -5.11
CA VAL A 249 3.77 -17.77 -4.65
C VAL A 249 3.14 -18.85 -5.54
N PHE A 250 2.53 -19.86 -4.91
CA PHE A 250 1.80 -20.92 -5.62
C PHE A 250 0.35 -20.54 -5.88
N ASP A 251 -0.27 -19.81 -4.95
CA ASP A 251 -1.64 -19.31 -5.13
C ASP A 251 -1.61 -17.97 -5.88
N SER A 252 -2.22 -17.93 -7.06
CA SER A 252 -2.26 -16.73 -7.90
C SER A 252 -2.89 -15.53 -7.21
N ARG A 253 -3.76 -15.74 -6.23
CA ARG A 253 -4.37 -14.65 -5.42
C ARG A 253 -3.32 -13.88 -4.60
N LEU A 254 -2.19 -14.50 -4.31
CA LEU A 254 -1.09 -13.88 -3.56
C LEU A 254 -0.06 -13.19 -4.45
N PHE A 255 -0.23 -13.20 -5.78
CA PHE A 255 0.76 -12.56 -6.66
C PHE A 255 0.80 -11.04 -6.48
N ALA A 256 -0.33 -10.39 -6.31
CA ALA A 256 -0.36 -8.96 -6.01
C ALA A 256 0.33 -8.63 -4.66
N TYR A 257 0.21 -9.52 -3.65
CA TYR A 257 1.00 -9.42 -2.41
C TYR A 257 2.50 -9.51 -2.68
N ALA A 258 2.95 -10.42 -3.55
CA ALA A 258 4.37 -10.55 -3.89
C ALA A 258 4.91 -9.27 -4.56
N LEU A 259 4.10 -8.62 -5.42
CA LEU A 259 4.44 -7.33 -6.03
C LEU A 259 4.52 -6.19 -4.99
N TRP A 260 3.56 -6.13 -4.06
CA TRP A 260 3.60 -5.17 -2.95
C TRP A 260 4.83 -5.41 -2.05
N ARG A 261 5.10 -6.66 -1.68
CA ARG A 261 6.28 -7.04 -0.89
C ARG A 261 7.58 -6.67 -1.61
N ARG A 262 7.64 -6.81 -2.93
CA ARG A 262 8.77 -6.36 -3.75
C ARG A 262 9.05 -4.88 -3.55
N GLN A 263 8.04 -4.01 -3.60
CA GLN A 263 8.20 -2.58 -3.33
C GLN A 263 8.67 -2.33 -1.89
N LEU A 264 8.02 -2.99 -0.90
CA LEU A 264 8.41 -2.85 0.51
C LEU A 264 9.89 -3.12 0.73
N LEU A 265 10.41 -4.21 0.17
CA LEU A 265 11.81 -4.58 0.30
C LEU A 265 12.73 -3.64 -0.48
N ALA A 266 12.42 -3.36 -1.76
CA ALA A 266 13.27 -2.55 -2.62
C ALA A 266 13.46 -1.13 -2.06
N GLU A 267 12.39 -0.46 -1.69
CA GLU A 267 12.46 0.91 -1.17
C GLU A 267 13.01 0.98 0.26
N SER A 268 12.86 -0.08 1.06
CA SER A 268 13.36 -0.12 2.44
C SER A 268 14.85 -0.43 2.50
N LEU A 269 15.32 -1.39 1.71
CA LEU A 269 16.70 -1.90 1.73
C LEU A 269 17.59 -1.28 0.65
N GLY A 270 17.01 -0.73 -0.44
CA GLY A 270 17.76 -0.12 -1.55
C GLY A 270 18.33 1.24 -1.18
N LYS A 271 19.28 1.29 -0.25
CA LYS A 271 19.96 2.51 0.20
C LYS A 271 21.45 2.44 -0.09
N SER A 272 22.06 3.57 -0.44
CA SER A 272 23.50 3.67 -0.69
C SER A 272 24.34 3.66 0.60
N GLU A 273 23.71 4.02 1.71
CA GLU A 273 24.34 4.16 3.03
C GLU A 273 23.38 3.65 4.09
N ASP A 274 23.91 3.10 5.18
CA ASP A 274 23.14 2.82 6.39
C ASP A 274 22.89 4.11 7.19
N VAL A 275 22.15 4.00 8.30
CA VAL A 275 21.79 5.16 9.13
C VAL A 275 22.99 5.78 9.88
N VAL A 276 24.14 5.13 9.90
CA VAL A 276 25.39 5.66 10.49
C VAL A 276 26.38 6.13 9.41
N GLY A 277 26.02 6.07 8.12
CA GLY A 277 26.83 6.55 7.01
C GLY A 277 27.84 5.56 6.47
N ASN A 278 27.78 4.28 6.84
CA ASN A 278 28.60 3.26 6.20
C ASN A 278 28.11 3.03 4.78
N LYS A 279 29.05 3.05 3.83
CA LYS A 279 28.77 2.79 2.41
C LYS A 279 28.91 1.30 2.15
N GLY A 280 27.98 0.74 1.42
CA GLY A 280 28.00 -0.66 1.05
C GLY A 280 26.87 -1.02 0.10
N ILE A 281 26.79 -2.30 -0.26
CA ILE A 281 25.70 -2.82 -1.07
C ILE A 281 24.57 -3.21 -0.09
N TYR A 282 23.69 -2.25 0.17
CA TYR A 282 22.48 -2.49 0.99
C TYR A 282 21.28 -2.82 0.10
N GLY A 283 21.52 -3.41 -1.06
CA GLY A 283 20.48 -3.74 -2.01
C GLY A 283 20.34 -5.24 -2.21
N THR A 284 19.22 -5.79 -1.77
CA THR A 284 18.74 -7.06 -2.33
C THR A 284 17.78 -6.73 -3.46
N LEU A 285 17.96 -7.36 -4.62
CA LEU A 285 17.01 -7.28 -5.72
C LEU A 285 15.78 -8.15 -5.37
N PRO A 286 14.69 -7.60 -4.90
CA PRO A 286 13.50 -8.38 -4.65
C PRO A 286 12.78 -8.63 -5.97
N THR A 287 12.45 -9.89 -6.22
CA THR A 287 11.66 -10.35 -7.35
C THR A 287 10.32 -10.91 -6.86
N ALA A 288 9.40 -11.13 -7.78
CA ALA A 288 8.10 -11.72 -7.51
C ALA A 288 7.79 -12.71 -8.62
N SER A 289 7.52 -13.95 -8.25
CA SER A 289 7.24 -15.05 -9.17
C SER A 289 6.03 -15.86 -8.69
N HIS A 290 5.39 -16.55 -9.62
CA HIS A 290 4.26 -17.41 -9.32
C HIS A 290 4.39 -18.78 -10.00
N ALA A 291 3.47 -19.71 -9.69
CA ALA A 291 3.55 -21.09 -10.18
C ALA A 291 3.72 -21.21 -11.70
N GLY A 292 3.16 -20.28 -12.50
CA GLY A 292 3.35 -20.25 -13.96
C GLY A 292 4.80 -20.05 -14.38
N ASP A 293 5.59 -19.35 -13.57
CA ASP A 293 7.01 -19.06 -13.87
C ASP A 293 7.90 -20.31 -13.74
N LEU A 294 7.41 -21.39 -13.11
CA LEU A 294 8.13 -22.68 -13.10
C LEU A 294 8.37 -23.21 -14.51
N HIS A 295 7.54 -22.85 -15.49
CA HIS A 295 7.75 -23.22 -16.89
C HIS A 295 8.79 -22.35 -17.62
N SER A 296 9.36 -21.34 -16.95
CA SER A 296 10.39 -20.44 -17.50
C SER A 296 11.65 -20.40 -16.66
N VAL A 297 11.54 -20.19 -15.33
CA VAL A 297 12.69 -19.96 -14.46
C VAL A 297 13.08 -21.17 -13.59
N ALA A 298 12.29 -22.25 -13.59
CA ALA A 298 12.58 -23.43 -12.77
C ALA A 298 13.96 -24.03 -13.08
N GLN A 299 14.37 -24.03 -14.35
CA GLN A 299 15.70 -24.50 -14.73
C GLN A 299 16.82 -23.73 -14.02
N LEU A 300 16.68 -22.40 -13.93
CA LEU A 300 17.62 -21.54 -13.23
C LEU A 300 17.65 -21.84 -11.72
N TYR A 301 16.47 -22.03 -11.11
CA TYR A 301 16.38 -22.32 -9.67
C TYR A 301 16.92 -23.70 -9.27
N LEU A 302 16.82 -24.68 -10.16
CA LEU A 302 17.18 -26.07 -9.85
C LEU A 302 18.58 -26.46 -10.34
N SER A 303 19.12 -25.81 -11.34
CA SER A 303 20.34 -26.24 -12.04
C SER A 303 21.23 -25.09 -12.52
N GLY A 304 20.86 -23.83 -12.24
CA GLY A 304 21.62 -22.64 -12.63
C GLY A 304 22.76 -22.26 -11.70
#